data_8c243664902f8d48f186eeea51c4f9bf
#
_entry.id   8c243664902f8d48f186eeea51c4f9bf
#
_cell.length_a   1.000
_cell.length_b   1.000
_cell.length_c   1.000
_cell.angle_alpha   90.00
_cell.angle_beta   90.00
_cell.angle_gamma   90.00
#
_symmetry.space_group_name_H-M   'P 1'
#
loop_
_entity.id
_entity.type
_entity.pdbx_description
1 polymer ?
#
loop_
_entity_poly.entity_id
_entity_poly.type
_entity_poly.pdbx_seq_one_letter_code
_entity_poly.pdbx_strand_id
1 'polypeptide(L)'
;MLECDITYEIENLEEYLDEEKIKEFGSFILKSEYNEEYEKNDYYLSLLITTNDVIQTINRDYRNKDAVTDVISFAYNETENIGPMNILGDIVISLDRVKEQAKEYGHSDEREFYYVFCHGLLHLLGYDHIIEEEKAIMRKREEEILTQFNYTRD
;
A
#
# COMPACT_ATOMS: atom_id res chain seq x y z
N MET A 1 -10.81 0.97 13.95
CA MET A 1 -9.42 1.46 14.09
C MET A 1 -8.47 0.58 13.29
N LEU A 2 -7.46 1.18 12.70
CA LEU A 2 -6.43 0.43 11.96
C LEU A 2 -5.21 0.19 12.82
N GLU A 3 -4.78 -1.08 12.90
CA GLU A 3 -3.47 -1.44 13.40
C GLU A 3 -2.60 -1.80 12.19
N CYS A 4 -1.50 -1.10 12.05
CA CYS A 4 -0.55 -1.33 10.97
C CYS A 4 0.78 -1.75 11.59
N ASP A 5 1.17 -3.00 11.34
CA ASP A 5 2.44 -3.53 11.81
C ASP A 5 3.48 -3.33 10.72
N ILE A 6 4.44 -2.46 10.97
CA ILE A 6 5.43 -2.07 9.96
C ILE A 6 6.79 -2.64 10.30
N THR A 7 7.38 -3.35 9.35
CA THR A 7 8.73 -3.89 9.46
C THR A 7 9.60 -3.17 8.44
N TYR A 8 10.74 -2.67 8.90
CA TYR A 8 11.70 -1.95 8.05
C TYR A 8 12.94 -2.82 7.84
N GLU A 9 13.19 -3.20 6.60
CA GLU A 9 14.40 -3.94 6.19
C GLU A 9 15.19 -3.07 5.23
N ILE A 10 15.55 -1.88 5.67
CA ILE A 10 16.29 -0.88 4.89
C ILE A 10 17.37 -0.27 5.76
N GLU A 11 18.43 0.25 5.13
CA GLU A 11 19.56 0.85 5.86
C GLU A 11 19.23 2.19 6.49
N ASN A 12 18.53 3.06 5.77
CA ASN A 12 18.26 4.41 6.24
C ASN A 12 16.76 4.66 6.29
N LEU A 13 16.28 5.08 7.47
CA LEU A 13 14.88 5.40 7.67
C LEU A 13 14.64 6.88 7.30
N GLU A 14 13.84 7.09 6.26
CA GLU A 14 13.48 8.43 5.82
C GLU A 14 12.36 8.99 6.70
N GLU A 15 12.28 10.33 6.82
CA GLU A 15 11.26 10.98 7.65
C GLU A 15 9.84 10.64 7.25
N TYR A 16 9.59 10.51 5.93
CA TYR A 16 8.24 10.20 5.44
C TYR A 16 7.81 8.76 5.72
N LEU A 17 8.72 7.91 6.22
CA LEU A 17 8.41 6.52 6.60
C LEU A 17 8.03 6.39 8.07
N ASP A 18 7.68 7.47 8.72
CA ASP A 18 7.22 7.48 10.10
C ASP A 18 5.95 6.63 10.26
N GLU A 19 5.93 5.79 11.30
CA GLU A 19 4.79 4.88 11.55
C GLU A 19 3.47 5.60 11.72
N GLU A 20 3.49 6.72 12.45
CA GLU A 20 2.27 7.52 12.69
C GLU A 20 1.71 8.07 11.38
N LYS A 21 2.59 8.55 10.51
CA LYS A 21 2.20 9.11 9.22
C LYS A 21 1.61 8.04 8.30
N ILE A 22 2.27 6.88 8.24
CA ILE A 22 1.78 5.76 7.43
C ILE A 22 0.42 5.29 7.93
N LYS A 23 0.28 5.13 9.25
CA LYS A 23 -0.97 4.71 9.88
C LYS A 23 -2.08 5.71 9.63
N GLU A 24 -1.80 6.99 9.77
CA GLU A 24 -2.77 8.06 9.50
C GLU A 24 -3.28 8.01 8.06
N PHE A 25 -2.36 7.84 7.12
CA PHE A 25 -2.72 7.75 5.70
C PHE A 25 -3.57 6.50 5.43
N GLY A 26 -3.17 5.34 5.96
CA GLY A 26 -3.94 4.10 5.83
C GLY A 26 -5.33 4.22 6.47
N SER A 27 -5.42 4.82 7.64
CA SER A 27 -6.70 5.04 8.32
C SER A 27 -7.63 5.93 7.52
N PHE A 28 -7.09 6.96 6.87
CA PHE A 28 -7.87 7.84 6.01
C PHE A 28 -8.49 7.05 4.84
N ILE A 29 -7.70 6.17 4.22
CA ILE A 29 -8.18 5.35 3.11
C ILE A 29 -9.33 4.46 3.58
N LEU A 30 -9.17 3.78 4.71
CA LEU A 30 -10.20 2.90 5.24
C LEU A 30 -11.46 3.66 5.62
N LYS A 31 -11.34 4.83 6.23
CA LYS A 31 -12.49 5.68 6.56
C LYS A 31 -13.24 6.09 5.31
N SER A 32 -12.52 6.46 4.26
CA SER A 32 -13.12 6.85 2.98
C SER A 32 -13.87 5.70 2.32
N GLU A 33 -13.35 4.47 2.46
CA GLU A 33 -13.93 3.31 1.79
C GLU A 33 -15.05 2.67 2.59
N TYR A 34 -14.92 2.61 3.91
CA TYR A 34 -15.89 1.94 4.77
C TYR A 34 -16.88 2.87 5.45
N ASN A 35 -16.61 4.18 5.44
CA ASN A 35 -17.49 5.19 6.04
C ASN A 35 -17.82 4.86 7.50
N GLU A 36 -19.11 4.77 7.85
CA GLU A 36 -19.55 4.50 9.22
C GLU A 36 -19.09 3.16 9.76
N GLU A 37 -18.90 2.18 8.88
CA GLU A 37 -18.46 0.84 9.30
C GLU A 37 -17.03 0.84 9.85
N TYR A 38 -16.21 1.82 9.44
CA TYR A 38 -14.84 1.92 9.95
C TYR A 38 -14.80 2.05 11.47
N GLU A 39 -15.67 2.86 12.04
CA GLU A 39 -15.68 3.10 13.48
C GLU A 39 -16.17 1.89 14.29
N LYS A 40 -16.88 0.97 13.64
CA LYS A 40 -17.46 -0.21 14.28
C LYS A 40 -16.53 -1.41 14.27
N ASN A 41 -15.43 -1.35 13.55
CA ASN A 41 -14.55 -2.50 13.34
C ASN A 41 -13.09 -2.15 13.60
N ASP A 42 -12.31 -3.18 13.89
CA ASP A 42 -10.86 -3.06 13.97
C ASP A 42 -10.26 -3.76 12.76
N TYR A 43 -9.24 -3.15 12.18
CA TYR A 43 -8.56 -3.65 10.97
C TYR A 43 -7.08 -3.83 11.24
N TYR A 44 -6.50 -4.85 10.64
CA TYR A 44 -5.08 -5.14 10.76
C TYR A 44 -4.42 -5.21 9.37
N LEU A 45 -3.27 -4.58 9.26
CA LEU A 45 -2.47 -4.55 8.03
C LEU A 45 -1.01 -4.79 8.41
N SER A 46 -0.34 -5.67 7.68
CA SER A 46 1.11 -5.88 7.79
C SER A 46 1.78 -5.21 6.61
N LEU A 47 2.79 -4.39 6.88
CA LEU A 47 3.56 -3.69 5.85
C LEU A 47 5.04 -3.98 6.03
N LEU A 48 5.68 -4.48 4.98
CA LEU A 48 7.12 -4.68 4.94
C LEU A 48 7.72 -3.68 3.95
N ILE A 49 8.65 -2.86 4.43
CA ILE A 49 9.41 -1.92 3.59
C ILE A 49 10.80 -2.51 3.44
N THR A 50 11.19 -2.85 2.24
CA THR A 50 12.39 -3.62 1.99
C THR A 50 13.12 -3.17 0.71
N THR A 51 13.98 -4.03 0.18
CA THR A 51 14.87 -3.74 -0.95
C THR A 51 14.43 -4.47 -2.22
N ASN A 52 15.04 -4.10 -3.35
CA ASN A 52 14.80 -4.76 -4.63
C ASN A 52 15.08 -6.27 -4.56
N ASP A 53 16.17 -6.67 -3.91
CA ASP A 53 16.56 -8.08 -3.84
C ASP A 53 15.50 -8.91 -3.11
N VAL A 54 15.02 -8.41 -2.00
CA VAL A 54 14.02 -9.14 -1.19
C VAL A 54 12.69 -9.24 -1.92
N ILE A 55 12.23 -8.12 -2.50
CA ILE A 55 10.93 -8.13 -3.19
C ILE A 55 10.97 -9.01 -4.45
N GLN A 56 12.11 -9.06 -5.13
CA GLN A 56 12.29 -9.94 -6.28
C GLN A 56 12.16 -11.41 -5.87
N THR A 57 12.79 -11.78 -4.74
CA THR A 57 12.69 -13.13 -4.18
C THR A 57 11.26 -13.49 -3.85
N ILE A 58 10.53 -12.59 -3.20
CA ILE A 58 9.13 -12.80 -2.85
C ILE A 58 8.27 -12.95 -4.11
N ASN A 59 8.50 -12.09 -5.10
CA ASN A 59 7.76 -12.12 -6.36
C ASN A 59 7.99 -13.44 -7.10
N ARG A 60 9.23 -13.92 -7.13
CA ARG A 60 9.57 -15.20 -7.73
C ARG A 60 8.92 -16.36 -7.01
N ASP A 61 9.04 -16.41 -5.68
CA ASP A 61 8.62 -17.55 -4.89
C ASP A 61 7.10 -17.67 -4.76
N TYR A 62 6.39 -16.55 -4.71
CA TYR A 62 4.94 -16.55 -4.47
C TYR A 62 4.09 -16.20 -5.69
N ARG A 63 4.67 -15.60 -6.73
CA ARG A 63 3.92 -15.17 -7.91
C ARG A 63 4.53 -15.68 -9.21
N ASN A 64 5.58 -16.48 -9.14
CA ASN A 64 6.29 -17.04 -10.31
C ASN A 64 6.82 -15.97 -11.27
N LYS A 65 7.18 -14.81 -10.75
CA LYS A 65 7.77 -13.72 -11.52
C LYS A 65 9.13 -13.37 -10.94
N ASP A 66 10.19 -13.78 -11.60
CA ASP A 66 11.56 -13.46 -11.15
C ASP A 66 11.93 -12.06 -11.63
N ALA A 67 11.32 -11.06 -11.01
CA ALA A 67 11.51 -9.66 -11.36
C ALA A 67 11.27 -8.75 -10.17
N VAL A 68 11.93 -7.60 -10.20
CA VAL A 68 11.71 -6.54 -9.21
C VAL A 68 10.37 -5.86 -9.51
N THR A 69 9.64 -5.49 -8.46
CA THR A 69 8.42 -4.69 -8.56
C THR A 69 8.44 -3.65 -7.44
N ASP A 70 7.54 -2.68 -7.50
CA ASP A 70 7.43 -1.67 -6.46
C ASP A 70 6.63 -2.15 -5.25
N VAL A 71 5.55 -2.89 -5.49
CA VAL A 71 4.65 -3.34 -4.43
C VAL A 71 4.05 -4.71 -4.76
N ILE A 72 3.85 -5.50 -3.71
CA ILE A 72 3.11 -6.76 -3.79
C ILE A 72 2.06 -6.71 -2.67
N SER A 73 0.82 -7.05 -3.01
CA SER A 73 -0.28 -7.14 -2.04
C SER A 73 -0.76 -8.57 -1.95
N PHE A 74 -0.88 -9.08 -0.73
CA PHE A 74 -1.42 -10.41 -0.44
C PHE A 74 -2.70 -10.22 0.37
N ALA A 75 -3.84 -10.33 -0.28
CA ALA A 75 -5.13 -10.18 0.38
C ALA A 75 -5.43 -11.40 1.25
N TYR A 76 -5.97 -11.16 2.44
CA TYR A 76 -6.40 -12.23 3.32
C TYR A 76 -7.79 -12.68 2.91
N ASN A 77 -8.04 -14.00 2.90
CA ASN A 77 -9.34 -14.54 2.55
C ASN A 77 -10.32 -14.29 3.69
N GLU A 78 -11.54 -13.83 3.39
CA GLU A 78 -12.58 -13.59 4.38
C GLU A 78 -12.90 -14.82 5.22
N THR A 79 -12.82 -16.00 4.66
CA THR A 79 -13.09 -17.24 5.38
C THR A 79 -12.03 -17.56 6.44
N GLU A 80 -10.87 -16.91 6.36
CA GLU A 80 -9.79 -17.07 7.31
C GLU A 80 -9.86 -16.05 8.45
N ASN A 81 -10.73 -15.06 8.33
CA ASN A 81 -10.93 -14.07 9.38
C ASN A 81 -11.84 -14.61 10.46
N ILE A 82 -11.23 -15.08 11.53
CA ILE A 82 -11.93 -15.62 12.69
C ILE A 82 -11.62 -14.69 13.87
N GLY A 83 -12.64 -14.02 14.38
CA GLY A 83 -12.46 -13.14 15.53
C GLY A 83 -12.87 -11.71 15.26
N PRO A 84 -12.64 -10.81 16.23
CA PRO A 84 -13.14 -9.44 16.17
C PRO A 84 -12.35 -8.52 15.24
N MET A 85 -11.14 -8.91 14.82
CA MET A 85 -10.29 -8.08 13.99
C MET A 85 -10.33 -8.53 12.53
N ASN A 86 -10.48 -7.57 11.62
CA ASN A 86 -10.46 -7.84 10.18
C ASN A 86 -9.03 -7.72 9.66
N ILE A 87 -8.44 -8.83 9.26
CA ILE A 87 -7.10 -8.85 8.69
C ILE A 87 -7.21 -8.55 7.20
N LEU A 88 -6.66 -7.40 6.79
CA LEU A 88 -6.71 -6.98 5.39
C LEU A 88 -5.72 -7.79 4.53
N GLY A 89 -4.52 -7.98 5.05
CA GLY A 89 -3.48 -8.71 4.35
C GLY A 89 -2.10 -8.15 4.58
N ASP A 90 -1.20 -8.45 3.65
CA ASP A 90 0.20 -8.01 3.70
C ASP A 90 0.52 -7.17 2.48
N ILE A 91 1.25 -6.08 2.70
CA ILE A 91 1.81 -5.26 1.63
C ILE A 91 3.32 -5.26 1.76
N VAL A 92 4.01 -5.53 0.65
CA VAL A 92 5.47 -5.47 0.58
C VAL A 92 5.84 -4.38 -0.41
N ILE A 93 6.68 -3.43 0.02
CA ILE A 93 7.12 -2.31 -0.83
C ILE A 93 8.63 -2.31 -0.90
N SER A 94 9.18 -2.22 -2.12
CA SER A 94 10.61 -1.99 -2.33
C SER A 94 10.88 -0.49 -2.32
N LEU A 95 11.57 -0.01 -1.31
CA LEU A 95 11.94 1.40 -1.25
C LEU A 95 12.92 1.77 -2.37
N ASP A 96 13.79 0.85 -2.75
CA ASP A 96 14.70 1.06 -3.88
C ASP A 96 13.93 1.38 -5.15
N ARG A 97 12.91 0.57 -5.44
CA ARG A 97 12.11 0.74 -6.65
C ARG A 97 11.27 2.02 -6.58
N VAL A 98 10.75 2.34 -5.40
CA VAL A 98 10.02 3.59 -5.17
C VAL A 98 10.91 4.80 -5.52
N LYS A 99 12.16 4.80 -5.04
CA LYS A 99 13.09 5.90 -5.32
C LYS A 99 13.45 5.99 -6.80
N GLU A 100 13.62 4.84 -7.46
CA GLU A 100 13.87 4.79 -8.90
C GLU A 100 12.71 5.39 -9.67
N GLN A 101 11.48 5.01 -9.33
CA GLN A 101 10.28 5.51 -9.99
C GLN A 101 10.05 6.99 -9.73
N ALA A 102 10.30 7.46 -8.52
CA ALA A 102 10.17 8.88 -8.18
C ALA A 102 11.07 9.72 -9.07
N LYS A 103 12.31 9.30 -9.25
CA LYS A 103 13.28 9.98 -10.11
C LYS A 103 12.83 9.95 -11.57
N GLU A 104 12.36 8.79 -12.02
CA GLU A 104 11.91 8.57 -13.40
C GLU A 104 10.72 9.46 -13.76
N TYR A 105 9.79 9.63 -12.83
CA TYR A 105 8.55 10.41 -13.04
C TYR A 105 8.65 11.86 -12.60
N GLY A 106 9.77 12.27 -12.02
CA GLY A 106 9.96 13.65 -11.56
C GLY A 106 9.16 13.99 -10.30
N HIS A 107 8.92 13.02 -9.44
CA HIS A 107 8.21 13.21 -8.16
C HIS A 107 9.18 13.12 -6.99
N SER A 108 8.71 13.54 -5.80
CA SER A 108 9.46 13.27 -4.58
C SER A 108 9.33 11.80 -4.20
N ASP A 109 10.31 11.30 -3.46
CA ASP A 109 10.28 9.93 -2.94
C ASP A 109 9.06 9.73 -2.04
N GLU A 110 8.74 10.73 -1.22
CA GLU A 110 7.57 10.71 -0.34
C GLU A 110 6.28 10.51 -1.12
N ARG A 111 6.07 11.30 -2.17
CA ARG A 111 4.86 11.19 -3.00
C ARG A 111 4.76 9.81 -3.64
N GLU A 112 5.86 9.31 -4.19
CA GLU A 112 5.85 8.00 -4.84
C GLU A 112 5.59 6.88 -3.84
N PHE A 113 6.16 6.96 -2.64
CA PHE A 113 5.90 5.98 -1.60
C PHE A 113 4.41 5.92 -1.25
N TYR A 114 3.77 7.06 -1.00
CA TYR A 114 2.36 7.08 -0.62
C TYR A 114 1.44 6.69 -1.78
N TYR A 115 1.84 7.00 -3.02
CA TYR A 115 1.12 6.50 -4.18
C TYR A 115 1.17 4.97 -4.24
N VAL A 116 2.34 4.39 -4.09
CA VAL A 116 2.53 2.94 -4.14
C VAL A 116 1.79 2.25 -3.00
N PHE A 117 1.87 2.81 -1.80
CA PHE A 117 1.15 2.28 -0.63
C PHE A 117 -0.36 2.35 -0.84
N CYS A 118 -0.86 3.48 -1.33
CA CYS A 118 -2.28 3.65 -1.65
C CYS A 118 -2.74 2.60 -2.66
N HIS A 119 -1.97 2.41 -3.71
CA HIS A 119 -2.26 1.42 -4.76
C HIS A 119 -2.36 0.01 -4.16
N GLY A 120 -1.38 -0.37 -3.34
CA GLY A 120 -1.35 -1.69 -2.69
C GLY A 120 -2.52 -1.89 -1.73
N LEU A 121 -2.86 -0.86 -0.96
CA LEU A 121 -3.97 -0.96 -0.01
C LEU A 121 -5.32 -1.06 -0.72
N LEU A 122 -5.54 -0.27 -1.77
CA LEU A 122 -6.77 -0.37 -2.55
C LEU A 122 -6.95 -1.75 -3.17
N HIS A 123 -5.86 -2.39 -3.60
CA HIS A 123 -5.91 -3.78 -4.05
C HIS A 123 -6.43 -4.71 -2.95
N LEU A 124 -5.95 -4.55 -1.71
CA LEU A 124 -6.43 -5.36 -0.60
C LEU A 124 -7.91 -5.16 -0.35
N LEU A 125 -8.43 -3.97 -0.67
CA LEU A 125 -9.85 -3.64 -0.47
C LEU A 125 -10.73 -4.05 -1.65
N GLY A 126 -10.15 -4.69 -2.66
CA GLY A 126 -10.91 -5.25 -3.77
C GLY A 126 -10.83 -4.51 -5.09
N TYR A 127 -10.13 -3.38 -5.13
CA TYR A 127 -9.91 -2.70 -6.41
C TYR A 127 -8.97 -3.52 -7.29
N ASP A 128 -9.22 -3.51 -8.58
CA ASP A 128 -8.40 -4.24 -9.53
C ASP A 128 -8.02 -3.33 -10.71
N HIS A 129 -7.04 -3.75 -11.49
CA HIS A 129 -6.59 -2.99 -12.65
C HIS A 129 -6.37 -3.89 -13.89
N ILE A 130 -7.12 -4.99 -13.96
CA ILE A 130 -6.99 -5.96 -15.06
C ILE A 130 -7.65 -5.42 -16.33
N ILE A 131 -8.87 -4.88 -16.23
CA ILE A 131 -9.57 -4.30 -17.37
C ILE A 131 -9.53 -2.78 -17.31
N GLU A 132 -9.70 -2.11 -18.46
CA GLU A 132 -9.57 -0.66 -18.55
C GLU A 132 -10.54 0.10 -17.65
N GLU A 133 -11.77 -0.37 -17.52
CA GLU A 133 -12.78 0.26 -16.66
C GLU A 133 -12.35 0.22 -15.19
N GLU A 134 -11.83 -0.92 -14.76
CA GLU A 134 -11.33 -1.10 -13.39
C GLU A 134 -10.10 -0.23 -13.12
N LYS A 135 -9.19 -0.15 -14.11
CA LYS A 135 -8.01 0.71 -14.03
C LYS A 135 -8.40 2.18 -13.85
N ALA A 136 -9.39 2.63 -14.61
CA ALA A 136 -9.86 4.02 -14.56
C ALA A 136 -10.46 4.34 -13.19
N ILE A 137 -11.27 3.46 -12.64
CA ILE A 137 -11.89 3.61 -11.34
C ILE A 137 -10.83 3.67 -10.24
N MET A 138 -9.88 2.75 -10.27
CA MET A 138 -8.81 2.67 -9.29
C MET A 138 -7.92 3.93 -9.34
N ARG A 139 -7.52 4.35 -10.53
CA ARG A 139 -6.70 5.55 -10.73
C ARG A 139 -7.39 6.80 -10.21
N LYS A 140 -8.67 6.94 -10.51
CA LYS A 140 -9.45 8.07 -10.02
C LYS A 140 -9.47 8.11 -8.49
N ARG A 141 -9.67 6.95 -7.87
CA ARG A 141 -9.68 6.84 -6.42
C ARG A 141 -8.32 7.18 -5.81
N GLU A 142 -7.25 6.70 -6.43
CA GLU A 142 -5.88 7.01 -6.00
C GLU A 142 -5.63 8.52 -6.03
N GLU A 143 -6.03 9.18 -7.10
CA GLU A 143 -5.86 10.63 -7.23
C GLU A 143 -6.66 11.42 -6.20
N GLU A 144 -7.88 11.00 -5.92
CA GLU A 144 -8.72 11.63 -4.90
C GLU A 144 -8.05 11.54 -3.52
N ILE A 145 -7.54 10.36 -3.16
CA ILE A 145 -6.89 10.13 -1.87
C ILE A 145 -5.60 10.95 -1.77
N LEU A 146 -4.75 10.89 -2.78
CA LEU A 146 -3.48 11.59 -2.77
C LEU A 146 -3.64 13.10 -2.73
N THR A 147 -4.65 13.63 -3.41
CA THR A 147 -4.96 15.05 -3.39
C THR A 147 -5.31 15.53 -1.98
N GLN A 148 -6.05 14.73 -1.23
CA GLN A 148 -6.42 15.06 0.15
C GLN A 148 -5.18 15.21 1.05
N PHE A 149 -4.10 14.53 0.71
CA PHE A 149 -2.84 14.58 1.46
C PHE A 149 -1.79 15.47 0.80
N ASN A 150 -2.20 16.29 -0.16
CA ASN A 150 -1.31 17.22 -0.88
C ASN A 150 -0.23 16.54 -1.73
N TYR A 151 -0.49 15.33 -2.18
CA TYR A 151 0.41 14.61 -3.08
C TYR A 151 -0.11 14.65 -4.51
N THR A 152 -0.38 15.86 -5.01
CA THR A 152 -0.92 16.03 -6.36
C THR A 152 0.13 15.76 -7.43
N ARG A 153 -0.35 15.39 -8.60
CA ARG A 153 0.50 15.32 -9.81
C ARG A 153 0.57 16.72 -10.41
N ASP A 154 1.77 17.19 -10.60
CA ASP A 154 2.00 18.47 -11.28
C ASP A 154 2.44 18.24 -12.71
#